data_13ab0d28b3bddeb7a84c172a0a483301
#
_entry.id   13ab0d28b3bddeb7a84c172a0a483301
#
_cell.length_a   1.000
_cell.length_b   1.000
_cell.length_c   1.000
_cell.angle_alpha   90.00
_cell.angle_beta   90.00
_cell.angle_gamma   90.00
#
_symmetry.space_group_name_H-M   'P 1'
#
loop_
_entity.id
_entity.type
_entity.pdbx_description
1 polymer ?
#
loop_
_entity_poly.entity_id
_entity_poly.type
_entity_poly.pdbx_seq_one_letter_code
_entity_poly.pdbx_strand_id
1 'polypeptide(L)'
;ALALVWRERLSGEAPAVDDEARMTVQAGAKRARTVQDRRQALQEFLQAQGSAVLAGRLLDLADRDHEIARELQQWRKLSETSDGTADPKALKALVTEILSPGQGFVSWRESHAYVHRAEAVLPLLAQARAQDPAGAVVLCLQAMRRGWAVLMQADDSDGNIGGLIQAIGAEWVAALERAGPQPAAFGDTYLQLLLDDPFGCFDTAAAEAAMGQPALTRYRKALAERWRQAKDATAAAKAEHDELMTQAGARRQRPPPTERDTERNVRLWTLERMHLAQLDAMGDVDGALAVMRGDLSEAAGYHQVTEYLERHGRLREAFANTELGCKAFPEDSRLQEDLLR
;
A
#
# COMPACT_ATOMS: atom_id res chain seq x y z
N ALA A 1 32.28 12.37 -6.83
CA ALA A 1 32.23 10.92 -7.06
C ALA A 1 31.30 10.56 -8.23
N LEU A 2 30.07 11.10 -8.34
CA LEU A 2 29.13 10.81 -9.44
C LEU A 2 29.65 11.27 -10.82
N ALA A 3 30.36 12.41 -10.89
CA ALA A 3 30.90 12.93 -12.13
C ALA A 3 32.04 12.07 -12.74
N LEU A 4 32.76 11.31 -11.91
CA LEU A 4 33.81 10.38 -12.36
C LEU A 4 33.18 9.11 -12.97
N VAL A 5 32.11 8.59 -12.40
CA VAL A 5 31.40 7.42 -12.93
C VAL A 5 30.76 7.69 -14.29
N TRP A 6 30.29 8.91 -14.54
CA TRP A 6 29.75 9.31 -15.84
C TRP A 6 30.85 9.49 -16.92
N ARG A 7 32.03 9.91 -16.52
CA ARG A 7 33.18 10.10 -17.47
C ARG A 7 33.74 8.77 -17.96
N GLU A 8 33.75 7.73 -17.10
CA GLU A 8 34.15 6.36 -17.47
C GLU A 8 33.15 5.68 -18.41
N ARG A 9 31.85 5.94 -18.26
CA ARG A 9 30.81 5.41 -19.17
C ARG A 9 30.89 6.00 -20.58
N LEU A 10 31.42 7.22 -20.74
CA LEU A 10 31.55 7.87 -22.05
C LEU A 10 32.84 7.49 -22.78
N SER A 11 33.85 6.95 -22.10
CA SER A 11 35.14 6.54 -22.70
C SER A 11 35.12 5.13 -23.32
N GLY A 12 34.03 4.38 -23.21
CA GLY A 12 33.87 3.08 -23.88
C GLY A 12 34.74 1.93 -23.30
N GLU A 13 35.50 2.18 -22.22
CA GLU A 13 36.21 1.14 -21.50
C GLU A 13 35.24 0.46 -20.52
N ALA A 14 34.89 -0.79 -20.81
CA ALA A 14 34.13 -1.61 -19.88
C ALA A 14 34.94 -1.74 -18.58
N PRO A 15 34.35 -1.47 -17.40
CA PRO A 15 35.05 -1.66 -16.13
C PRO A 15 35.50 -3.12 -16.06
N ALA A 16 36.76 -3.35 -15.73
CA ALA A 16 37.29 -4.68 -15.45
C ALA A 16 36.44 -5.29 -14.34
N VAL A 17 35.59 -6.26 -14.69
CA VAL A 17 34.74 -6.97 -13.73
C VAL A 17 35.69 -7.79 -12.88
N ASP A 18 35.74 -7.49 -11.59
CA ASP A 18 36.55 -8.12 -10.57
C ASP A 18 36.39 -9.65 -10.66
N ASP A 19 37.49 -10.38 -10.86
CA ASP A 19 37.45 -11.83 -11.00
C ASP A 19 36.87 -12.53 -9.76
N GLU A 20 36.94 -11.88 -8.61
CA GLU A 20 36.35 -12.31 -7.35
C GLU A 20 34.80 -12.25 -7.39
N ALA A 21 34.26 -11.20 -8.04
CA ALA A 21 32.80 -11.08 -8.26
C ALA A 21 32.28 -12.13 -9.26
N ARG A 22 33.07 -12.46 -10.28
CA ARG A 22 32.75 -13.56 -11.23
C ARG A 22 32.77 -14.91 -10.57
N MET A 23 33.75 -15.17 -9.69
CA MET A 23 33.85 -16.46 -8.97
C MET A 23 32.69 -16.62 -7.97
N THR A 24 32.28 -15.58 -7.26
CA THR A 24 31.12 -15.62 -6.35
C THR A 24 29.80 -15.86 -7.09
N VAL A 25 29.57 -15.21 -8.24
CA VAL A 25 28.39 -15.44 -9.08
C VAL A 25 28.37 -16.86 -9.66
N GLN A 26 29.52 -17.39 -10.12
CA GLN A 26 29.62 -18.77 -10.61
C GLN A 26 29.44 -19.80 -9.51
N ALA A 27 29.98 -19.58 -8.30
CA ALA A 27 29.78 -20.44 -7.15
C ALA A 27 28.31 -20.45 -6.70
N GLY A 28 27.64 -19.29 -6.72
CA GLY A 28 26.22 -19.16 -6.45
C GLY A 28 25.36 -19.92 -7.46
N ALA A 29 25.63 -19.77 -8.75
CA ALA A 29 24.94 -20.48 -9.82
C ALA A 29 25.15 -22.01 -9.77
N LYS A 30 26.35 -22.46 -9.39
CA LYS A 30 26.64 -23.88 -9.20
C LYS A 30 25.93 -24.47 -7.99
N ARG A 31 25.85 -23.71 -6.87
CA ARG A 31 25.02 -24.08 -5.70
C ARG A 31 23.53 -24.15 -6.03
N ALA A 32 23.01 -23.18 -6.76
CA ALA A 32 21.61 -23.16 -7.16
C ALA A 32 21.25 -24.37 -8.04
N ARG A 33 22.09 -24.72 -9.03
CA ARG A 33 21.90 -25.91 -9.85
C ARG A 33 21.89 -27.20 -8.99
N THR A 34 22.84 -27.34 -8.07
CA THR A 34 22.91 -28.53 -7.20
C THR A 34 21.67 -28.66 -6.29
N VAL A 35 21.10 -27.56 -5.82
CA VAL A 35 19.87 -27.57 -5.03
C VAL A 35 18.67 -27.96 -5.89
N GLN A 36 18.61 -27.44 -7.09
CA GLN A 36 17.54 -27.76 -8.05
C GLN A 36 17.59 -29.22 -8.49
N ASP A 37 18.75 -29.74 -8.80
CA ASP A 37 18.99 -31.17 -9.14
C ASP A 37 18.54 -32.11 -8.01
N ARG A 38 18.88 -31.76 -6.76
CA ARG A 38 18.42 -32.53 -5.58
C ARG A 38 16.92 -32.49 -5.39
N ARG A 39 16.33 -31.35 -5.60
CA ARG A 39 14.85 -31.17 -5.50
C ARG A 39 14.15 -32.00 -6.59
N GLN A 40 14.67 -31.99 -7.81
CA GLN A 40 14.12 -32.76 -8.91
C GLN A 40 14.24 -34.28 -8.64
N ALA A 41 15.39 -34.77 -8.22
CA ALA A 41 15.56 -36.15 -7.86
C ALA A 41 14.62 -36.61 -6.74
N LEU A 42 14.40 -35.75 -5.73
CA LEU A 42 13.43 -36.03 -4.67
C LEU A 42 11.99 -36.05 -5.21
N GLN A 43 11.65 -35.14 -6.11
CA GLN A 43 10.33 -35.10 -6.74
C GLN A 43 10.07 -36.37 -7.55
N GLU A 44 11.04 -36.83 -8.37
CA GLU A 44 10.94 -38.06 -9.15
C GLU A 44 10.79 -39.29 -8.23
N PHE A 45 11.54 -39.32 -7.15
CA PHE A 45 11.41 -40.38 -6.13
C PHE A 45 10.00 -40.38 -5.51
N LEU A 46 9.49 -39.22 -5.09
CA LEU A 46 8.16 -39.10 -4.49
C LEU A 46 7.04 -39.48 -5.47
N GLN A 47 7.16 -39.09 -6.73
CA GLN A 47 6.20 -39.43 -7.77
C GLN A 47 6.14 -40.95 -8.05
N ALA A 48 7.26 -41.65 -7.84
CA ALA A 48 7.30 -43.10 -8.00
C ALA A 48 6.70 -43.89 -6.81
N GLN A 49 6.35 -43.17 -5.71
CA GLN A 49 5.75 -43.82 -4.54
C GLN A 49 4.24 -43.97 -4.70
N GLY A 50 3.66 -45.01 -4.15
CA GLY A 50 2.22 -45.17 -4.09
C GLY A 50 1.56 -44.18 -3.11
N SER A 51 0.33 -43.75 -3.45
CA SER A 51 -0.40 -42.74 -2.65
C SER A 51 -0.58 -43.13 -1.17
N ALA A 52 -0.80 -44.41 -0.89
CA ALA A 52 -0.91 -44.91 0.47
C ALA A 52 0.39 -44.77 1.29
N VAL A 53 1.55 -45.01 0.64
CA VAL A 53 2.85 -44.84 1.25
C VAL A 53 3.15 -43.37 1.54
N LEU A 54 2.83 -42.48 0.59
CA LEU A 54 2.96 -41.02 0.78
C LEU A 54 2.04 -40.51 1.89
N ALA A 55 0.76 -40.94 1.92
CA ALA A 55 -0.17 -40.55 2.95
C ALA A 55 0.29 -40.99 4.34
N GLY A 56 0.74 -42.23 4.49
CA GLY A 56 1.31 -42.73 5.76
C GLY A 56 2.52 -41.91 6.20
N ARG A 57 3.43 -41.57 5.26
CA ARG A 57 4.62 -40.78 5.57
C ARG A 57 4.32 -39.34 5.96
N LEU A 58 3.31 -38.72 5.30
CA LEU A 58 2.84 -37.39 5.65
C LEU A 58 2.19 -37.36 7.04
N LEU A 59 1.41 -38.37 7.40
CA LEU A 59 0.84 -38.51 8.75
C LEU A 59 1.93 -38.69 9.80
N ASP A 60 2.93 -39.56 9.56
CA ASP A 60 4.07 -39.72 10.45
C ASP A 60 4.86 -38.40 10.68
N LEU A 61 4.96 -37.54 9.65
CA LEU A 61 5.57 -36.22 9.78
C LEU A 61 4.69 -35.27 10.59
N ALA A 62 3.39 -35.27 10.34
CA ALA A 62 2.41 -34.46 11.09
C ALA A 62 2.36 -34.81 12.58
N ASP A 63 2.51 -36.09 12.93
CA ASP A 63 2.56 -36.54 14.33
C ASP A 63 3.79 -36.02 15.09
N ARG A 64 4.86 -35.68 14.36
CA ARG A 64 6.12 -35.18 14.93
C ARG A 64 6.27 -33.68 14.87
N ASP A 65 5.54 -33.03 13.95
CA ASP A 65 5.64 -31.60 13.68
C ASP A 65 4.24 -31.00 13.57
N HIS A 66 3.90 -30.15 14.55
CA HIS A 66 2.60 -29.51 14.64
C HIS A 66 2.35 -28.54 13.46
N GLU A 67 3.41 -27.96 12.85
CA GLU A 67 3.25 -27.08 11.69
C GLU A 67 2.83 -27.90 10.47
N ILE A 68 3.49 -29.03 10.22
CA ILE A 68 3.11 -29.95 9.15
C ILE A 68 1.69 -30.46 9.36
N ALA A 69 1.29 -30.80 10.59
CA ALA A 69 -0.08 -31.20 10.90
C ALA A 69 -1.09 -30.13 10.52
N ARG A 70 -0.79 -28.85 10.85
CA ARG A 70 -1.61 -27.71 10.54
C ARG A 70 -1.72 -27.48 9.02
N GLU A 71 -0.61 -27.53 8.29
CA GLU A 71 -0.58 -27.38 6.83
C GLU A 71 -1.41 -28.48 6.13
N LEU A 72 -1.29 -29.72 6.55
CA LEU A 72 -2.10 -30.83 6.00
C LEU A 72 -3.59 -30.65 6.29
N GLN A 73 -3.95 -30.15 7.48
CA GLN A 73 -5.34 -29.85 7.81
C GLN A 73 -5.88 -28.69 6.99
N GLN A 74 -5.08 -27.65 6.76
CA GLN A 74 -5.45 -26.52 5.88
C GLN A 74 -5.64 -27.01 4.44
N TRP A 75 -4.71 -27.82 3.94
CA TRP A 75 -4.82 -28.39 2.59
C TRP A 75 -6.09 -29.25 2.45
N ARG A 76 -6.40 -30.08 3.45
CA ARG A 76 -7.67 -30.85 3.46
C ARG A 76 -8.88 -29.92 3.36
N LYS A 77 -8.95 -28.89 4.22
CA LYS A 77 -10.05 -27.91 4.19
C LYS A 77 -10.16 -27.19 2.85
N LEU A 78 -9.03 -26.80 2.25
CA LEU A 78 -9.00 -26.20 0.93
C LEU A 78 -9.54 -27.15 -0.15
N SER A 79 -9.19 -28.42 -0.09
CA SER A 79 -9.69 -29.43 -1.04
C SER A 79 -11.19 -29.65 -0.87
N GLU A 80 -11.70 -29.70 0.35
CA GLU A 80 -13.14 -29.84 0.65
C GLU A 80 -13.94 -28.60 0.19
N THR A 81 -13.35 -27.42 0.15
CA THR A 81 -14.02 -26.20 -0.36
C THR A 81 -14.01 -26.11 -1.90
N SER A 82 -13.19 -26.91 -2.58
CA SER A 82 -13.09 -26.93 -4.05
C SER A 82 -14.32 -27.48 -4.76
N ASP A 83 -15.19 -28.22 -4.08
CA ASP A 83 -16.36 -28.88 -4.67
C ASP A 83 -17.58 -27.96 -4.90
N GLY A 84 -17.40 -26.62 -4.87
CA GLY A 84 -18.37 -25.67 -5.46
C GLY A 84 -19.46 -25.14 -4.52
N THR A 85 -19.48 -25.49 -3.25
CA THR A 85 -20.52 -25.05 -2.28
C THR A 85 -19.95 -24.52 -0.95
N ALA A 86 -18.80 -23.87 -1.00
CA ALA A 86 -18.15 -23.38 0.20
C ALA A 86 -19.02 -22.32 0.92
N ASP A 87 -19.45 -22.58 2.14
CA ASP A 87 -20.14 -21.62 3.00
C ASP A 87 -19.25 -20.36 3.17
N PRO A 88 -19.77 -19.15 2.89
CA PRO A 88 -19.00 -17.90 3.08
C PRO A 88 -18.41 -17.74 4.48
N LYS A 89 -19.05 -18.29 5.52
CA LYS A 89 -18.51 -18.30 6.89
C LYS A 89 -17.29 -19.21 7.00
N ALA A 90 -17.32 -20.38 6.37
CA ALA A 90 -16.20 -21.32 6.36
C ALA A 90 -15.00 -20.72 5.64
N LEU A 91 -15.21 -20.06 4.49
CA LEU A 91 -14.15 -19.35 3.75
C LEU A 91 -13.53 -18.23 4.60
N LYS A 92 -14.34 -17.42 5.28
CA LYS A 92 -13.83 -16.36 6.17
C LYS A 92 -13.02 -16.91 7.34
N ALA A 93 -13.47 -18.02 7.93
CA ALA A 93 -12.74 -18.69 9.01
C ALA A 93 -11.38 -19.21 8.50
N LEU A 94 -11.36 -19.83 7.32
CA LEU A 94 -10.16 -20.38 6.71
C LEU A 94 -9.15 -19.28 6.36
N VAL A 95 -9.57 -18.15 5.77
CA VAL A 95 -8.73 -16.98 5.54
C VAL A 95 -8.11 -16.46 6.84
N THR A 96 -8.91 -16.40 7.91
CA THR A 96 -8.44 -15.97 9.22
C THR A 96 -7.40 -16.94 9.79
N GLU A 97 -7.60 -18.24 9.64
CA GLU A 97 -6.70 -19.30 10.09
C GLU A 97 -5.37 -19.27 9.33
N ILE A 98 -5.42 -19.17 7.98
CA ILE A 98 -4.24 -19.14 7.12
C ILE A 98 -3.37 -17.91 7.44
N LEU A 99 -4.00 -16.73 7.58
CA LEU A 99 -3.31 -15.47 7.85
C LEU A 99 -2.99 -15.25 9.34
N SER A 100 -3.27 -16.21 10.21
CA SER A 100 -2.90 -16.08 11.62
C SER A 100 -1.39 -16.27 11.80
N PRO A 101 -0.69 -15.32 12.47
CA PRO A 101 0.74 -15.44 12.73
C PRO A 101 1.07 -16.49 13.81
N GLY A 102 0.05 -17.09 14.45
CA GLY A 102 0.24 -17.93 15.63
C GLY A 102 0.27 -17.10 16.90
N GLN A 103 1.32 -17.23 17.70
CA GLN A 103 1.45 -16.49 18.96
C GLN A 103 2.55 -15.43 18.87
N GLY A 104 2.18 -14.18 19.15
CA GLY A 104 3.12 -13.09 19.39
C GLY A 104 3.63 -12.36 18.14
N PHE A 105 4.76 -11.68 18.33
CA PHE A 105 5.44 -10.87 17.33
C PHE A 105 6.14 -11.77 16.28
N VAL A 106 5.99 -11.45 15.00
CA VAL A 106 6.68 -12.15 13.92
C VAL A 106 8.05 -11.46 13.69
N SER A 107 9.12 -12.15 14.06
CA SER A 107 10.47 -11.64 13.81
C SER A 107 10.83 -11.72 12.32
N TRP A 108 11.83 -10.95 11.87
CA TRP A 108 12.30 -10.97 10.49
C TRP A 108 12.74 -12.37 10.03
N ARG A 109 13.24 -13.23 10.95
CA ARG A 109 13.62 -14.61 10.64
C ARG A 109 12.44 -15.53 10.41
N GLU A 110 11.30 -15.21 11.01
CA GLU A 110 10.05 -15.96 10.92
C GLU A 110 9.15 -15.44 9.80
N SER A 111 9.39 -14.19 9.31
CA SER A 111 8.59 -13.56 8.27
C SER A 111 8.50 -14.39 7.01
N HIS A 112 9.61 -14.95 6.55
CA HIS A 112 9.67 -15.82 5.37
C HIS A 112 8.87 -17.12 5.55
N ALA A 113 8.99 -17.79 6.70
CA ALA A 113 8.24 -19.00 7.01
C ALA A 113 6.73 -18.71 7.15
N TYR A 114 6.40 -17.57 7.76
CA TYR A 114 5.02 -17.09 7.85
C TYR A 114 4.44 -16.86 6.46
N VAL A 115 5.10 -16.10 5.59
CA VAL A 115 4.62 -15.76 4.25
C VAL A 115 4.47 -17.02 3.40
N HIS A 116 5.45 -17.91 3.38
CA HIS A 116 5.38 -19.16 2.64
C HIS A 116 4.12 -19.98 2.99
N ARG A 117 3.74 -20.00 4.28
CA ARG A 117 2.52 -20.65 4.75
C ARG A 117 1.27 -19.85 4.39
N ALA A 118 1.32 -18.53 4.57
CA ALA A 118 0.20 -17.62 4.34
C ALA A 118 -0.15 -17.44 2.86
N GLU A 119 0.79 -17.69 1.93
CA GLU A 119 0.54 -17.69 0.48
C GLU A 119 -0.55 -18.67 0.04
N ALA A 120 -0.87 -19.68 0.85
CA ALA A 120 -2.00 -20.57 0.62
C ALA A 120 -3.36 -19.82 0.55
N VAL A 121 -3.43 -18.56 1.01
CA VAL A 121 -4.62 -17.72 0.86
C VAL A 121 -4.87 -17.32 -0.59
N LEU A 122 -3.84 -17.13 -1.42
CA LEU A 122 -3.98 -16.63 -2.78
C LEU A 122 -4.80 -17.56 -3.69
N PRO A 123 -4.49 -18.88 -3.78
CA PRO A 123 -5.33 -19.78 -4.58
C PRO A 123 -6.77 -19.88 -4.04
N LEU A 124 -6.99 -19.75 -2.73
CA LEU A 124 -8.32 -19.69 -2.15
C LEU A 124 -9.10 -18.46 -2.62
N LEU A 125 -8.47 -17.28 -2.61
CA LEU A 125 -9.10 -16.05 -3.07
C LEU A 125 -9.38 -16.09 -4.59
N ALA A 126 -8.45 -16.62 -5.39
CA ALA A 126 -8.64 -16.80 -6.83
C ALA A 126 -9.80 -17.77 -7.15
N GLN A 127 -9.93 -18.84 -6.38
CA GLN A 127 -11.06 -19.77 -6.49
C GLN A 127 -12.38 -19.12 -6.10
N ALA A 128 -12.42 -18.39 -4.96
CA ALA A 128 -13.60 -17.64 -4.54
C ALA A 128 -14.02 -16.63 -5.60
N ARG A 129 -13.08 -15.92 -6.22
CA ARG A 129 -13.31 -14.99 -7.32
C ARG A 129 -13.91 -15.67 -8.55
N ALA A 130 -13.50 -16.90 -8.84
CA ALA A 130 -14.03 -17.65 -9.98
C ALA A 130 -15.49 -18.10 -9.75
N GLN A 131 -15.87 -18.42 -8.52
CA GLN A 131 -17.18 -18.93 -8.14
C GLN A 131 -18.18 -17.84 -7.77
N ASP A 132 -17.79 -16.89 -6.93
CA ASP A 132 -18.60 -15.77 -6.45
C ASP A 132 -17.73 -14.49 -6.39
N PRO A 133 -17.63 -13.74 -7.50
CA PRO A 133 -16.82 -12.52 -7.53
C PRO A 133 -17.22 -11.48 -6.48
N ALA A 134 -18.51 -11.31 -6.21
CA ALA A 134 -18.99 -10.34 -5.24
C ALA A 134 -18.62 -10.75 -3.79
N GLY A 135 -18.76 -12.02 -3.44
CA GLY A 135 -18.29 -12.56 -2.18
C GLY A 135 -16.78 -12.49 -2.05
N ALA A 136 -16.03 -12.70 -3.15
CA ALA A 136 -14.58 -12.59 -3.15
C ALA A 136 -14.09 -11.16 -2.86
N VAL A 137 -14.77 -10.11 -3.32
CA VAL A 137 -14.46 -8.72 -2.96
C VAL A 137 -14.44 -8.55 -1.44
N VAL A 138 -15.46 -9.07 -0.75
CA VAL A 138 -15.55 -8.99 0.71
C VAL A 138 -14.48 -9.85 1.39
N LEU A 139 -14.19 -11.02 0.85
CA LEU A 139 -13.21 -11.95 1.38
C LEU A 139 -11.79 -11.40 1.29
N CYS A 140 -11.42 -10.82 0.14
CA CYS A 140 -10.13 -10.16 -0.06
C CYS A 140 -9.94 -8.95 0.88
N LEU A 141 -10.99 -8.13 1.10
CA LEU A 141 -10.93 -7.05 2.09
C LEU A 141 -10.64 -7.57 3.50
N GLN A 142 -11.25 -8.68 3.88
CA GLN A 142 -10.95 -9.32 5.17
C GLN A 142 -9.51 -9.81 5.22
N ALA A 143 -9.02 -10.42 4.14
CA ALA A 143 -7.65 -10.91 4.04
C ALA A 143 -6.63 -9.75 4.15
N MET A 144 -6.83 -8.63 3.45
CA MET A 144 -5.98 -7.45 3.56
C MET A 144 -5.93 -6.90 5.00
N ARG A 145 -7.10 -6.72 5.63
CA ARG A 145 -7.17 -6.26 7.04
C ARG A 145 -6.43 -7.19 8.00
N ARG A 146 -6.49 -8.50 7.78
CA ARG A 146 -5.72 -9.47 8.57
C ARG A 146 -4.23 -9.34 8.31
N GLY A 147 -3.81 -9.20 7.05
CA GLY A 147 -2.43 -8.95 6.67
C GLY A 147 -1.87 -7.69 7.34
N TRP A 148 -2.60 -6.58 7.31
CA TRP A 148 -2.20 -5.34 7.98
C TRP A 148 -2.05 -5.53 9.50
N ALA A 149 -2.98 -6.23 10.13
CA ALA A 149 -2.90 -6.50 11.56
C ALA A 149 -1.65 -7.31 11.92
N VAL A 150 -1.21 -8.22 11.06
CA VAL A 150 0.04 -8.97 11.22
C VAL A 150 1.24 -8.08 10.98
N LEU A 151 1.23 -7.29 9.90
CA LEU A 151 2.33 -6.38 9.55
C LEU A 151 2.63 -5.37 10.67
N MET A 152 1.58 -4.87 11.34
CA MET A 152 1.74 -3.97 12.50
C MET A 152 2.36 -4.64 13.73
N GLN A 153 2.44 -5.98 13.75
CA GLN A 153 3.03 -6.78 14.83
C GLN A 153 4.18 -7.66 14.32
N ALA A 154 4.87 -7.21 13.27
CA ALA A 154 5.95 -7.94 12.65
C ALA A 154 7.15 -7.04 12.35
N ASP A 155 8.33 -7.62 12.28
CA ASP A 155 9.49 -7.01 11.66
C ASP A 155 9.54 -7.49 10.20
N ASP A 156 9.04 -6.65 9.31
CA ASP A 156 8.97 -6.90 7.86
C ASP A 156 10.09 -6.14 7.12
N SER A 157 11.28 -6.06 7.71
CA SER A 157 12.42 -5.32 7.13
C SER A 157 12.81 -5.79 5.72
N ASP A 158 12.47 -7.03 5.37
CA ASP A 158 12.68 -7.64 4.05
C ASP A 158 11.46 -7.53 3.10
N GLY A 159 10.33 -6.97 3.57
CA GLY A 159 9.14 -6.67 2.76
C GLY A 159 8.31 -7.90 2.34
N ASN A 160 8.55 -9.07 2.93
CA ASN A 160 7.85 -10.30 2.53
C ASN A 160 6.35 -10.25 2.85
N ILE A 161 5.99 -9.78 4.06
CA ILE A 161 4.58 -9.66 4.48
C ILE A 161 3.87 -8.58 3.65
N GLY A 162 4.54 -7.44 3.44
CA GLY A 162 4.05 -6.38 2.55
C GLY A 162 3.77 -6.89 1.14
N GLY A 163 4.68 -7.70 0.58
CA GLY A 163 4.52 -8.35 -0.73
C GLY A 163 3.30 -9.28 -0.79
N LEU A 164 3.06 -10.07 0.26
CA LEU A 164 1.86 -10.93 0.35
C LEU A 164 0.58 -10.07 0.35
N ILE A 165 0.56 -8.97 1.12
CA ILE A 165 -0.62 -8.09 1.19
C ILE A 165 -0.87 -7.43 -0.17
N GLN A 166 0.18 -7.04 -0.89
CA GLN A 166 0.05 -6.52 -2.27
C GLN A 166 -0.53 -7.59 -3.22
N ALA A 167 -0.12 -8.85 -3.09
CA ALA A 167 -0.69 -9.95 -3.88
C ALA A 167 -2.18 -10.16 -3.57
N ILE A 168 -2.59 -10.05 -2.30
CA ILE A 168 -4.01 -10.08 -1.88
C ILE A 168 -4.75 -8.86 -2.46
N GLY A 169 -4.13 -7.68 -2.47
CA GLY A 169 -4.67 -6.47 -3.08
C GLY A 169 -4.91 -6.62 -4.58
N ALA A 170 -4.00 -7.28 -5.31
CA ALA A 170 -4.17 -7.59 -6.72
C ALA A 170 -5.36 -8.55 -6.96
N GLU A 171 -5.53 -9.56 -6.12
CA GLU A 171 -6.70 -10.46 -6.18
C GLU A 171 -8.01 -9.72 -5.87
N TRP A 172 -7.97 -8.73 -4.97
CA TRP A 172 -9.13 -7.87 -4.69
C TRP A 172 -9.55 -7.04 -5.89
N VAL A 173 -8.59 -6.40 -6.58
CA VAL A 173 -8.87 -5.62 -7.81
C VAL A 173 -9.44 -6.55 -8.88
N ALA A 174 -8.85 -7.72 -9.10
CA ALA A 174 -9.36 -8.71 -10.04
C ALA A 174 -10.77 -9.21 -9.68
N ALA A 175 -11.10 -9.31 -8.39
CA ALA A 175 -12.44 -9.63 -7.93
C ALA A 175 -13.45 -8.50 -8.22
N LEU A 176 -13.03 -7.23 -8.04
CA LEU A 176 -13.86 -6.06 -8.40
C LEU A 176 -14.16 -6.03 -9.90
N GLU A 177 -13.13 -6.21 -10.73
CA GLU A 177 -13.29 -6.25 -12.19
C GLU A 177 -14.31 -7.31 -12.62
N ARG A 178 -14.24 -8.50 -12.02
CA ARG A 178 -15.13 -9.62 -12.35
C ARG A 178 -16.54 -9.45 -11.77
N ALA A 179 -16.67 -8.82 -10.59
CA ALA A 179 -17.95 -8.51 -9.96
C ALA A 179 -18.71 -7.41 -10.70
N GLY A 180 -17.99 -6.55 -11.42
CA GLY A 180 -18.54 -5.41 -12.14
C GLY A 180 -18.91 -4.23 -11.22
N PRO A 181 -19.71 -3.28 -11.73
CA PRO A 181 -20.03 -2.04 -11.03
C PRO A 181 -20.63 -2.29 -9.64
N GLN A 182 -20.09 -1.59 -8.65
CA GLN A 182 -20.49 -1.69 -7.25
C GLN A 182 -21.60 -0.68 -6.91
N PRO A 183 -22.43 -0.96 -5.88
CA PRO A 183 -23.44 -0.01 -5.42
C PRO A 183 -22.78 1.25 -4.86
N ALA A 184 -23.50 2.40 -4.89
CA ALA A 184 -22.97 3.69 -4.42
C ALA A 184 -22.37 3.63 -3.01
N ALA A 185 -22.99 2.90 -2.08
CA ALA A 185 -22.49 2.75 -0.70
C ALA A 185 -21.06 2.15 -0.62
N PHE A 186 -20.61 1.42 -1.64
CA PHE A 186 -19.25 0.90 -1.72
C PHE A 186 -18.20 2.02 -1.74
N GLY A 187 -18.54 3.20 -2.26
CA GLY A 187 -17.64 4.37 -2.25
C GLY A 187 -17.19 4.79 -0.85
N ASP A 188 -18.08 4.69 0.15
CA ASP A 188 -17.71 4.97 1.55
C ASP A 188 -16.77 3.88 2.10
N THR A 189 -17.01 2.61 1.75
CA THR A 189 -16.14 1.49 2.11
C THR A 189 -14.76 1.63 1.49
N TYR A 190 -14.71 2.03 0.21
CA TYR A 190 -13.46 2.27 -0.50
C TYR A 190 -12.64 3.42 0.12
N LEU A 191 -13.29 4.55 0.45
CA LEU A 191 -12.62 5.63 1.17
C LEU A 191 -12.04 5.16 2.50
N GLN A 192 -12.81 4.38 3.27
CA GLN A 192 -12.31 3.86 4.53
C GLN A 192 -11.13 2.92 4.33
N LEU A 193 -11.17 2.08 3.29
CA LEU A 193 -10.07 1.18 2.93
C LEU A 193 -8.78 1.96 2.63
N LEU A 194 -8.86 3.03 1.84
CA LEU A 194 -7.72 3.90 1.53
C LEU A 194 -7.14 4.60 2.76
N LEU A 195 -7.99 4.96 3.73
CA LEU A 195 -7.57 5.58 4.98
C LEU A 195 -6.96 4.57 5.97
N ASP A 196 -7.39 3.30 5.88
CA ASP A 196 -6.88 2.21 6.72
C ASP A 196 -5.61 1.56 6.12
N ASP A 197 -5.32 1.81 4.83
CA ASP A 197 -4.15 1.25 4.13
C ASP A 197 -2.92 2.18 4.28
N PRO A 198 -2.00 1.88 5.20
CA PRO A 198 -0.84 2.73 5.44
C PRO A 198 0.26 2.57 4.38
N PHE A 199 0.16 1.57 3.49
CA PHE A 199 1.26 1.13 2.62
C PHE A 199 0.94 1.17 1.12
N GLY A 200 -0.32 1.43 0.71
CA GLY A 200 -0.73 1.43 -0.69
C GLY A 200 -0.68 0.03 -1.31
N CYS A 201 -1.42 -0.90 -0.70
CA CYS A 201 -1.29 -2.33 -1.03
C CYS A 201 -2.02 -2.77 -2.30
N PHE A 202 -2.65 -1.85 -3.07
CA PHE A 202 -3.35 -2.20 -4.32
C PHE A 202 -3.32 -1.04 -5.32
N ASP A 203 -3.56 -1.36 -6.59
CA ASP A 203 -3.68 -0.38 -7.67
C ASP A 203 -5.00 0.39 -7.53
N THR A 204 -4.92 1.64 -7.08
CA THR A 204 -6.09 2.50 -6.88
C THR A 204 -6.76 2.88 -8.20
N ALA A 205 -6.00 3.08 -9.28
CA ALA A 205 -6.56 3.44 -10.58
C ALA A 205 -7.37 2.27 -11.17
N ALA A 206 -6.85 1.05 -11.08
CA ALA A 206 -7.56 -0.15 -11.50
C ALA A 206 -8.81 -0.40 -10.64
N ALA A 207 -8.73 -0.20 -9.31
CA ALA A 207 -9.87 -0.34 -8.41
C ALA A 207 -10.96 0.69 -8.71
N GLU A 208 -10.62 1.95 -8.98
CA GLU A 208 -11.55 3.02 -9.34
C GLU A 208 -12.24 2.76 -10.68
N ALA A 209 -11.51 2.23 -11.66
CA ALA A 209 -12.08 1.82 -12.94
C ALA A 209 -13.07 0.65 -12.77
N ALA A 210 -12.73 -0.32 -11.93
CA ALA A 210 -13.53 -1.53 -11.72
C ALA A 210 -14.80 -1.28 -10.89
N MET A 211 -14.77 -0.37 -9.90
CA MET A 211 -15.92 -0.16 -9.01
C MET A 211 -17.12 0.50 -9.69
N GLY A 212 -16.94 1.14 -10.85
CA GLY A 212 -17.99 1.79 -11.61
C GLY A 212 -18.43 3.16 -11.09
N GLN A 213 -19.17 3.90 -11.93
CA GLN A 213 -19.53 5.31 -11.68
C GLN A 213 -20.34 5.58 -10.41
N PRO A 214 -21.32 4.75 -9.99
CA PRO A 214 -22.09 5.04 -8.78
C PRO A 214 -21.22 5.06 -7.52
N ALA A 215 -20.33 4.06 -7.36
CA ALA A 215 -19.42 3.96 -6.24
C ALA A 215 -18.33 5.04 -6.31
N LEU A 216 -17.77 5.30 -7.50
CA LEU A 216 -16.74 6.33 -7.69
C LEU A 216 -17.28 7.74 -7.38
N THR A 217 -18.50 8.07 -7.82
CA THR A 217 -19.14 9.35 -7.51
C THR A 217 -19.37 9.51 -6.01
N ARG A 218 -19.80 8.45 -5.32
CA ARG A 218 -20.00 8.48 -3.86
C ARG A 218 -18.68 8.63 -3.14
N TYR A 219 -17.64 7.91 -3.54
CA TYR A 219 -16.29 8.02 -3.01
C TYR A 219 -15.78 9.47 -3.09
N ARG A 220 -15.82 10.07 -4.28
CA ARG A 220 -15.36 11.46 -4.51
C ARG A 220 -16.11 12.46 -3.63
N LYS A 221 -17.42 12.30 -3.51
CA LYS A 221 -18.25 13.13 -2.63
C LYS A 221 -17.87 12.96 -1.17
N ALA A 222 -17.74 11.72 -0.70
CA ALA A 222 -17.36 11.41 0.68
C ALA A 222 -15.96 11.92 1.03
N LEU A 223 -15.01 11.82 0.10
CA LEU A 223 -13.65 12.33 0.26
C LEU A 223 -13.66 13.86 0.40
N ALA A 224 -14.36 14.58 -0.48
CA ALA A 224 -14.49 16.04 -0.41
C ALA A 224 -15.18 16.49 0.89
N GLU A 225 -16.18 15.76 1.37
CA GLU A 225 -16.87 16.03 2.63
C GLU A 225 -15.93 15.83 3.82
N ARG A 226 -15.17 14.72 3.86
CA ARG A 226 -14.21 14.43 4.95
C ARG A 226 -13.03 15.41 4.96
N TRP A 227 -12.53 15.79 3.78
CA TRP A 227 -11.49 16.81 3.69
C TRP A 227 -11.97 18.14 4.27
N ARG A 228 -13.15 18.62 3.89
CA ARG A 228 -13.74 19.87 4.44
C ARG A 228 -13.89 19.80 5.95
N GLN A 229 -14.44 18.72 6.48
CA GLN A 229 -14.58 18.50 7.92
C GLN A 229 -13.22 18.51 8.66
N ALA A 230 -12.21 17.88 8.08
CA ALA A 230 -10.87 17.87 8.68
C ALA A 230 -10.23 19.26 8.64
N LYS A 231 -10.41 20.01 7.55
CA LYS A 231 -9.94 21.40 7.41
C LYS A 231 -10.59 22.30 8.45
N ASP A 232 -11.91 22.25 8.59
CA ASP A 232 -12.68 23.07 9.55
C ASP A 232 -12.27 22.73 11.00
N ALA A 233 -12.13 21.44 11.31
CA ALA A 233 -11.68 20.99 12.63
C ALA A 233 -10.24 21.46 12.97
N THR A 234 -9.36 21.48 11.97
CA THR A 234 -7.99 21.96 12.14
C THR A 234 -7.94 23.47 12.32
N ALA A 235 -8.74 24.21 11.56
CA ALA A 235 -8.86 25.67 11.68
C ALA A 235 -9.44 26.06 13.05
N ALA A 236 -10.49 25.39 13.51
CA ALA A 236 -11.10 25.63 14.81
C ALA A 236 -10.12 25.40 15.96
N ALA A 237 -9.36 24.28 15.90
CA ALA A 237 -8.37 23.99 16.93
C ALA A 237 -7.19 24.97 16.93
N LYS A 238 -6.81 25.48 15.76
CA LYS A 238 -5.79 26.54 15.65
C LYS A 238 -6.29 27.83 16.29
N ALA A 239 -7.53 28.23 16.00
CA ALA A 239 -8.14 29.44 16.58
C ALA A 239 -8.25 29.34 18.09
N GLU A 240 -8.71 28.21 18.64
CA GLU A 240 -8.75 27.96 20.09
C GLU A 240 -7.37 28.07 20.73
N HIS A 241 -6.37 27.48 20.10
CA HIS A 241 -4.99 27.56 20.56
C HIS A 241 -4.47 29.00 20.59
N ASP A 242 -4.69 29.77 19.52
CA ASP A 242 -4.24 31.16 19.39
C ASP A 242 -4.95 32.07 20.43
N GLU A 243 -6.23 31.81 20.73
CA GLU A 243 -6.98 32.49 21.78
C GLU A 243 -6.38 32.21 23.18
N LEU A 244 -6.12 30.94 23.48
CA LEU A 244 -5.47 30.54 24.74
C LEU A 244 -4.09 31.18 24.90
N MET A 245 -3.29 31.27 23.82
CA MET A 245 -1.97 31.91 23.84
C MET A 245 -2.10 33.42 24.06
N THR A 246 -3.07 34.06 23.50
CA THR A 246 -3.37 35.49 23.66
C THR A 246 -3.76 35.80 25.15
N GLN A 247 -4.62 34.95 25.71
CA GLN A 247 -5.04 35.07 27.12
C GLN A 247 -3.88 34.80 28.10
N ALA A 248 -2.95 33.90 27.76
CA ALA A 248 -1.81 33.54 28.62
C ALA A 248 -0.70 34.61 28.66
N GLY A 249 -0.76 35.62 27.81
CA GLY A 249 0.18 36.74 27.70
C GLY A 249 1.47 36.39 26.97
N ALA A 250 2.08 37.40 26.31
CA ALA A 250 3.17 37.31 25.35
C ALA A 250 4.50 36.69 25.85
N ARG A 251 4.58 36.21 27.10
CA ARG A 251 5.81 35.64 27.71
C ARG A 251 5.91 34.12 27.68
N ARG A 252 4.90 33.41 27.22
CA ARG A 252 4.97 31.93 27.10
C ARG A 252 5.43 31.55 25.71
N GLN A 253 6.49 30.73 25.61
CA GLN A 253 6.87 30.06 24.38
C GLN A 253 5.70 29.16 23.95
N ARG A 254 5.45 29.15 22.63
CA ARG A 254 4.44 28.27 22.05
C ARG A 254 4.73 26.82 22.49
N PRO A 255 3.81 26.14 23.15
CA PRO A 255 4.01 24.75 23.50
C PRO A 255 4.18 23.91 22.22
N PRO A 256 4.98 22.84 22.26
CA PRO A 256 5.10 21.94 21.14
C PRO A 256 3.72 21.36 20.79
N PRO A 257 3.47 21.01 19.50
CA PRO A 257 2.22 20.39 19.09
C PRO A 257 1.99 19.10 19.89
N THR A 258 0.76 18.91 20.33
CA THR A 258 0.36 17.67 21.01
C THR A 258 0.28 16.51 20.00
N GLU A 259 0.27 15.27 20.49
CA GLU A 259 0.05 14.08 19.67
C GLU A 259 -1.26 14.21 18.84
N ARG A 260 -2.33 14.69 19.46
CA ARG A 260 -3.62 14.96 18.79
C ARG A 260 -3.51 16.00 17.68
N ASP A 261 -2.68 17.02 17.83
CA ASP A 261 -2.45 18.03 16.80
C ASP A 261 -1.70 17.42 15.62
N THR A 262 -0.72 16.58 15.91
CA THR A 262 0.05 15.87 14.91
C THR A 262 -0.84 14.91 14.12
N GLU A 263 -1.64 14.08 14.77
CA GLU A 263 -2.60 13.18 14.13
C GLU A 263 -3.61 13.92 13.26
N ARG A 264 -4.14 15.05 13.75
CA ARG A 264 -5.10 15.89 13.01
C ARG A 264 -4.47 16.46 11.75
N ASN A 265 -3.25 16.97 11.84
CA ASN A 265 -2.53 17.55 10.71
C ASN A 265 -2.17 16.47 9.67
N VAL A 266 -1.70 15.30 10.10
CA VAL A 266 -1.43 14.16 9.21
C VAL A 266 -2.71 13.71 8.50
N ARG A 267 -3.82 13.64 9.21
CA ARG A 267 -5.12 13.28 8.61
C ARG A 267 -5.60 14.31 7.58
N LEU A 268 -5.49 15.60 7.88
CA LEU A 268 -5.83 16.67 6.94
C LEU A 268 -4.95 16.56 5.69
N TRP A 269 -3.64 16.46 5.86
CA TRP A 269 -2.70 16.33 4.75
C TRP A 269 -2.99 15.11 3.87
N THR A 270 -3.30 13.96 4.48
CA THR A 270 -3.65 12.73 3.74
C THR A 270 -4.92 12.93 2.90
N LEU A 271 -5.98 13.48 3.50
CA LEU A 271 -7.25 13.73 2.83
C LEU A 271 -7.09 14.79 1.72
N GLU A 272 -6.29 15.82 1.93
CA GLU A 272 -6.01 16.86 0.95
C GLU A 272 -5.27 16.30 -0.26
N ARG A 273 -4.23 15.51 -0.03
CA ARG A 273 -3.49 14.84 -1.11
C ARG A 273 -4.37 13.92 -1.94
N MET A 274 -5.23 13.12 -1.28
CA MET A 274 -6.18 12.26 -1.97
C MET A 274 -7.21 13.07 -2.76
N HIS A 275 -7.69 14.18 -2.20
CA HIS A 275 -8.68 15.05 -2.85
C HIS A 275 -8.08 15.74 -4.08
N LEU A 276 -6.87 16.29 -3.97
CA LEU A 276 -6.13 16.85 -5.09
C LEU A 276 -5.91 15.83 -6.22
N ALA A 277 -5.50 14.59 -5.89
CA ALA A 277 -5.34 13.53 -6.87
C ALA A 277 -6.65 13.20 -7.60
N GLN A 278 -7.80 13.25 -6.92
CA GLN A 278 -9.10 13.03 -7.55
C GLN A 278 -9.53 14.20 -8.44
N LEU A 279 -9.24 15.44 -8.06
CA LEU A 279 -9.50 16.61 -8.89
C LEU A 279 -8.64 16.58 -10.17
N ASP A 280 -7.36 16.20 -10.05
CA ASP A 280 -6.46 15.98 -11.19
C ASP A 280 -7.00 14.89 -12.13
N ALA A 281 -7.41 13.75 -11.60
CA ALA A 281 -7.97 12.64 -12.39
C ALA A 281 -9.27 13.02 -13.13
N MET A 282 -10.00 14.02 -12.62
CA MET A 282 -11.19 14.57 -13.28
C MET A 282 -10.86 15.70 -14.26
N GLY A 283 -9.62 16.20 -14.29
CA GLY A 283 -9.23 17.40 -15.04
C GLY A 283 -9.79 18.70 -14.44
N ASP A 284 -10.22 18.68 -13.18
CA ASP A 284 -10.74 19.87 -12.47
C ASP A 284 -9.59 20.72 -11.91
N VAL A 285 -8.89 21.38 -12.82
CA VAL A 285 -7.73 22.23 -12.48
C VAL A 285 -8.12 23.39 -11.56
N ASP A 286 -9.28 24.00 -11.78
CA ASP A 286 -9.72 25.13 -10.95
C ASP A 286 -10.12 24.68 -9.54
N GLY A 287 -10.76 23.51 -9.41
CA GLY A 287 -11.02 22.88 -8.11
C GLY A 287 -9.74 22.59 -7.35
N ALA A 288 -8.73 22.02 -8.02
CA ALA A 288 -7.43 21.74 -7.41
C ALA A 288 -6.73 23.02 -6.94
N LEU A 289 -6.73 24.06 -7.77
CA LEU A 289 -6.19 25.37 -7.40
C LEU A 289 -6.92 26.01 -6.22
N ALA A 290 -8.23 25.85 -6.12
CA ALA A 290 -9.00 26.36 -4.99
C ALA A 290 -8.61 25.64 -3.67
N VAL A 291 -8.30 24.34 -3.72
CA VAL A 291 -7.77 23.58 -2.58
C VAL A 291 -6.40 24.10 -2.20
N MET A 292 -5.46 24.15 -3.15
CA MET A 292 -4.05 24.54 -2.91
C MET A 292 -3.91 25.98 -2.41
N ARG A 293 -4.72 26.92 -2.94
CA ARG A 293 -4.75 28.32 -2.51
C ARG A 293 -5.43 28.52 -1.15
N GLY A 294 -6.01 27.49 -0.59
CA GLY A 294 -6.68 27.55 0.71
C GLY A 294 -5.76 27.76 1.91
N ASP A 295 -4.45 27.48 1.75
CA ASP A 295 -3.41 27.80 2.73
C ASP A 295 -2.14 28.26 2.01
N LEU A 296 -1.90 29.56 1.99
CA LEU A 296 -0.71 30.21 1.46
C LEU A 296 0.07 30.91 2.59
N SER A 297 0.03 30.36 3.80
CA SER A 297 0.73 30.90 4.95
C SER A 297 2.26 30.72 4.88
N GLU A 298 2.75 29.90 3.95
CA GLU A 298 4.16 29.61 3.73
C GLU A 298 4.56 29.79 2.25
N ALA A 299 5.82 30.14 1.99
CA ALA A 299 6.37 30.27 0.65
C ALA A 299 6.21 29.01 -0.21
N ALA A 300 6.32 27.84 0.43
CA ALA A 300 6.14 26.53 -0.23
C ALA A 300 4.76 26.37 -0.88
N GLY A 301 3.70 26.96 -0.32
CA GLY A 301 2.35 26.94 -0.90
C GLY A 301 2.30 27.68 -2.24
N TYR A 302 2.90 28.86 -2.33
CA TYR A 302 3.00 29.62 -3.59
C TYR A 302 3.81 28.86 -4.65
N HIS A 303 4.94 28.27 -4.26
CA HIS A 303 5.75 27.46 -5.17
C HIS A 303 4.96 26.27 -5.74
N GLN A 304 4.25 25.49 -4.90
CA GLN A 304 3.41 24.38 -5.33
C GLN A 304 2.31 24.81 -6.30
N VAL A 305 1.62 25.94 -6.03
CA VAL A 305 0.62 26.49 -6.94
C VAL A 305 1.23 26.91 -8.26
N THR A 306 2.42 27.52 -8.24
CA THR A 306 3.15 27.92 -9.48
C THR A 306 3.48 26.67 -10.31
N GLU A 307 4.14 25.67 -9.75
CA GLU A 307 4.45 24.41 -10.45
C GLU A 307 3.21 23.73 -11.01
N TYR A 308 2.12 23.73 -10.26
CA TYR A 308 0.86 23.15 -10.71
C TYR A 308 0.30 23.89 -11.93
N LEU A 309 0.28 25.22 -11.89
CA LEU A 309 -0.17 26.09 -13.00
C LEU A 309 0.71 25.91 -14.25
N GLU A 310 2.04 25.83 -14.10
CA GLU A 310 2.98 25.59 -15.20
C GLU A 310 2.73 24.24 -15.87
N ARG A 311 2.55 23.18 -15.07
CA ARG A 311 2.24 21.81 -15.55
C ARG A 311 0.98 21.79 -16.40
N HIS A 312 -0.01 22.64 -16.07
CA HIS A 312 -1.27 22.76 -16.81
C HIS A 312 -1.25 23.84 -17.90
N GLY A 313 -0.07 24.43 -18.22
CA GLY A 313 0.10 25.43 -19.28
C GLY A 313 -0.48 26.81 -18.96
N ARG A 314 -0.86 27.09 -17.70
CA ARG A 314 -1.44 28.37 -17.25
C ARG A 314 -0.36 29.37 -16.85
N LEU A 315 0.61 29.61 -17.76
CA LEU A 315 1.84 30.35 -17.48
C LEU A 315 1.62 31.77 -16.96
N ARG A 316 0.61 32.49 -17.48
CA ARG A 316 0.29 33.88 -17.00
C ARG A 316 -0.15 33.87 -15.54
N GLU A 317 -0.89 32.86 -15.13
CA GLU A 317 -1.35 32.73 -13.75
C GLU A 317 -0.25 32.24 -12.84
N ALA A 318 0.64 31.36 -13.34
CA ALA A 318 1.84 30.94 -12.63
C ALA A 318 2.71 32.16 -12.30
N PHE A 319 3.01 32.99 -13.28
CA PHE A 319 3.78 34.21 -13.08
C PHE A 319 3.12 35.15 -12.05
N ALA A 320 1.82 35.43 -12.18
CA ALA A 320 1.11 36.29 -11.24
C ALA A 320 1.11 35.71 -9.81
N ASN A 321 1.00 34.37 -9.66
CA ASN A 321 1.08 33.69 -8.36
C ASN A 321 2.48 33.82 -7.75
N THR A 322 3.52 33.66 -8.56
CA THR A 322 4.93 33.83 -8.11
C THR A 322 5.20 35.27 -7.66
N GLU A 323 4.70 36.27 -8.41
CA GLU A 323 4.82 37.68 -7.99
C GLU A 323 4.14 37.94 -6.61
N LEU A 324 2.98 37.35 -6.37
CA LEU A 324 2.30 37.43 -5.07
C LEU A 324 3.13 36.75 -3.98
N GLY A 325 3.69 35.58 -4.26
CA GLY A 325 4.59 34.84 -3.35
C GLY A 325 5.82 35.63 -2.99
N CYS A 326 6.52 36.24 -3.97
CA CYS A 326 7.69 37.10 -3.72
C CYS A 326 7.36 38.34 -2.89
N LYS A 327 6.16 38.90 -3.05
CA LYS A 327 5.70 40.02 -2.19
C LYS A 327 5.41 39.59 -0.76
N ALA A 328 4.85 38.40 -0.58
CA ALA A 328 4.55 37.85 0.74
C ALA A 328 5.80 37.33 1.48
N PHE A 329 6.75 36.76 0.72
CA PHE A 329 7.98 36.12 1.23
C PHE A 329 9.20 36.63 0.46
N PRO A 330 9.63 37.90 0.65
CA PRO A 330 10.69 38.50 -0.15
C PRO A 330 12.08 37.86 0.03
N GLU A 331 12.29 37.14 1.14
CA GLU A 331 13.57 36.46 1.44
C GLU A 331 13.63 35.01 0.88
N ASP A 332 12.53 34.51 0.27
CA ASP A 332 12.52 33.14 -0.25
C ASP A 332 13.19 33.08 -1.63
N SER A 333 14.34 32.42 -1.70
CA SER A 333 15.14 32.30 -2.93
C SER A 333 14.48 31.48 -4.02
N ARG A 334 13.65 30.48 -3.67
CA ARG A 334 12.98 29.62 -4.66
C ARG A 334 11.92 30.38 -5.42
N LEU A 335 11.10 31.19 -4.74
CA LEU A 335 10.13 32.06 -5.40
C LEU A 335 10.80 33.10 -6.30
N GLN A 336 11.98 33.62 -5.90
CA GLN A 336 12.76 34.52 -6.75
C GLN A 336 13.29 33.80 -8.00
N GLU A 337 13.74 32.56 -7.87
CA GLU A 337 14.16 31.73 -9.00
C GLU A 337 13.01 31.41 -9.95
N ASP A 338 11.82 31.09 -9.43
CA ASP A 338 10.61 30.84 -10.23
C ASP A 338 10.17 32.07 -11.02
N LEU A 339 10.38 33.26 -10.47
CA LEU A 339 10.06 34.51 -11.17
C LEU A 339 11.01 34.78 -12.37
N LEU A 340 12.21 34.20 -12.34
CA LEU A 340 13.22 34.37 -13.39
C LEU A 340 13.14 33.35 -14.52
N ARG A 341 12.33 32.29 -14.33
CA ARG A 341 12.07 31.26 -15.35
C ARG A 341 10.93 31.65 -16.28
#